data_bbdcad1822ef9bdca80d91dccfe034bf
#
_entry.id   bbdcad1822ef9bdca80d91dccfe034bf
#
_cell.length_a   1.000
_cell.length_b   1.000
_cell.length_c   1.000
_cell.angle_alpha   90.00
_cell.angle_beta   90.00
_cell.angle_gamma   90.00
#
_symmetry.space_group_name_H-M   'P 1'
#
loop_
_entity.id
_entity.type
_entity.pdbx_description
1 polymer ?
#
loop_
_entity_poly.entity_id
_entity_poly.type
_entity_poly.pdbx_seq_one_letter_code
_entity_poly.pdbx_strand_id
1 'polypeptide(L)'
;MQRAKNVGIEKILTICTTNKNFSEVENLVKKDQIIYGTFGIHPHEANTNSISKEQIIKNVSKNHKIIGVGETGLDFYYNNSDKVSQINSFEEHILASIELNKPIIIHSRKAEDETFELLNKYKNQNIKILMHCYTGSLELAKKMLDLNAYFSASGIIT
;
A
#
# COMPACT_ATOMS: atom_id res chain seq x y z
N MET A 1 -19.99 11.72 -0.09
CA MET A 1 -19.34 12.44 -1.22
C MET A 1 -19.61 13.94 -1.21
N GLN A 2 -20.87 14.41 -1.16
CA GLN A 2 -21.18 15.86 -1.21
C GLN A 2 -20.45 16.67 -0.13
N ARG A 3 -20.41 16.20 1.14
CA ARG A 3 -19.69 16.88 2.23
C ARG A 3 -18.20 17.06 1.93
N ALA A 4 -17.55 16.03 1.37
CA ALA A 4 -16.13 16.09 1.00
C ALA A 4 -15.88 17.16 -0.07
N LYS A 5 -16.70 17.18 -1.12
CA LYS A 5 -16.60 18.20 -2.18
C LYS A 5 -16.84 19.63 -1.65
N ASN A 6 -17.80 19.80 -0.75
CA ASN A 6 -18.14 21.11 -0.17
C ASN A 6 -16.98 21.71 0.67
N VAL A 7 -16.10 20.89 1.20
CA VAL A 7 -14.90 21.34 1.94
C VAL A 7 -13.61 21.30 1.08
N GLY A 8 -13.76 21.20 -0.25
CA GLY A 8 -12.65 21.33 -1.19
C GLY A 8 -11.82 20.06 -1.41
N ILE A 9 -12.31 18.86 -1.04
CA ILE A 9 -11.62 17.62 -1.35
C ILE A 9 -11.80 17.30 -2.84
N GLU A 10 -10.68 17.25 -3.56
CA GLU A 10 -10.65 17.02 -5.01
C GLU A 10 -10.39 15.56 -5.38
N LYS A 11 -9.71 14.79 -4.52
CA LYS A 11 -9.36 13.38 -4.75
C LYS A 11 -9.46 12.56 -3.48
N ILE A 12 -9.91 11.32 -3.62
CA ILE A 12 -9.99 10.35 -2.53
C ILE A 12 -9.36 9.04 -3.02
N LEU A 13 -8.46 8.48 -2.22
CA LEU A 13 -7.91 7.16 -2.45
C LEU A 13 -8.56 6.17 -1.49
N THR A 14 -9.30 5.19 -2.02
CA THR A 14 -9.83 4.07 -1.23
C THR A 14 -8.83 2.93 -1.27
N ILE A 15 -8.54 2.37 -0.10
CA ILE A 15 -7.48 1.40 0.09
C ILE A 15 -8.06 -0.01 0.13
N CYS A 16 -7.50 -0.90 -0.69
CA CYS A 16 -7.76 -2.34 -0.64
C CYS A 16 -6.81 -3.00 0.37
N THR A 17 -7.33 -3.93 1.17
CA THR A 17 -6.55 -4.67 2.18
C THR A 17 -6.63 -6.18 2.00
N THR A 18 -7.60 -6.68 1.20
CA THR A 18 -7.81 -8.10 0.95
C THR A 18 -8.34 -8.35 -0.46
N ASN A 19 -8.15 -9.56 -0.99
CA ASN A 19 -8.82 -9.96 -2.23
C ASN A 19 -10.36 -9.82 -2.13
N LYS A 20 -10.91 -10.08 -0.95
CA LYS A 20 -12.36 -10.10 -0.72
C LYS A 20 -12.97 -8.70 -0.84
N ASN A 21 -12.30 -7.66 -0.33
CA ASN A 21 -12.84 -6.30 -0.39
C ASN A 21 -12.51 -5.55 -1.68
N PHE A 22 -11.73 -6.14 -2.59
CA PHE A 22 -11.37 -5.48 -3.85
C PHE A 22 -12.59 -5.14 -4.72
N SER A 23 -13.59 -6.01 -4.77
CA SER A 23 -14.84 -5.72 -5.50
C SER A 23 -15.58 -4.47 -4.98
N GLU A 24 -15.50 -4.21 -3.67
CA GLU A 24 -16.05 -2.99 -3.07
C GLU A 24 -15.26 -1.76 -3.51
N VAL A 25 -13.92 -1.86 -3.55
CA VAL A 25 -13.05 -0.79 -4.07
C VAL A 25 -13.37 -0.50 -5.55
N GLU A 26 -13.49 -1.55 -6.39
CA GLU A 26 -13.89 -1.40 -7.79
C GLU A 26 -15.27 -0.73 -7.96
N ASN A 27 -16.20 -1.03 -7.08
CA ASN A 27 -17.53 -0.39 -7.08
C ASN A 27 -17.45 1.08 -6.62
N LEU A 28 -16.62 1.40 -5.62
CA LEU A 28 -16.46 2.77 -5.15
C LEU A 28 -15.83 3.68 -6.21
N VAL A 29 -14.80 3.23 -6.91
CA VAL A 29 -14.13 4.05 -7.94
C VAL A 29 -15.02 4.34 -9.15
N LYS A 30 -16.08 3.56 -9.36
CA LYS A 30 -17.09 3.81 -10.40
C LYS A 30 -18.12 4.86 -10.00
N LYS A 31 -18.34 5.07 -8.68
CA LYS A 31 -19.40 5.95 -8.17
C LYS A 31 -19.12 7.44 -8.33
N ASP A 32 -17.86 7.86 -8.34
CA ASP A 32 -17.49 9.26 -8.46
C ASP A 32 -16.12 9.43 -9.13
N GLN A 33 -15.96 10.49 -9.91
CA GLN A 33 -14.72 10.75 -10.65
C GLN A 33 -13.52 11.05 -9.74
N ILE A 34 -13.76 11.59 -8.54
CA ILE A 34 -12.69 11.93 -7.59
C ILE A 34 -12.18 10.72 -6.78
N ILE A 35 -12.84 9.54 -6.89
CA ILE A 35 -12.44 8.34 -6.17
C ILE A 35 -11.47 7.53 -7.04
N TYR A 36 -10.32 7.21 -6.46
CA TYR A 36 -9.32 6.28 -6.96
C TYR A 36 -9.16 5.12 -5.98
N GLY A 37 -8.58 4.03 -6.41
CA GLY A 37 -8.39 2.84 -5.58
C GLY A 37 -7.00 2.27 -5.65
N THR A 38 -6.71 1.33 -4.74
CA THR A 38 -5.53 0.48 -4.76
C THR A 38 -5.95 -0.99 -4.81
N PHE A 39 -4.99 -1.87 -5.06
CA PHE A 39 -5.13 -3.30 -4.84
C PHE A 39 -3.92 -3.82 -4.10
N GLY A 40 -4.15 -4.54 -3.00
CA GLY A 40 -3.09 -5.21 -2.24
C GLY A 40 -3.64 -6.06 -1.11
N ILE A 41 -2.73 -6.79 -0.46
CA ILE A 41 -2.99 -7.65 0.68
C ILE A 41 -2.27 -7.08 1.90
N HIS A 42 -3.04 -6.67 2.88
CA HIS A 42 -2.53 -6.17 4.15
C HIS A 42 -1.73 -7.26 4.89
N PRO A 43 -0.65 -6.94 5.62
CA PRO A 43 0.15 -7.95 6.33
C PRO A 43 -0.65 -8.88 7.24
N HIS A 44 -1.75 -8.42 7.84
CA HIS A 44 -2.63 -9.26 8.65
C HIS A 44 -3.28 -10.43 7.89
N GLU A 45 -3.37 -10.32 6.58
CA GLU A 45 -4.06 -11.26 5.70
C GLU A 45 -3.09 -12.14 4.89
N ALA A 46 -1.78 -11.96 5.06
CA ALA A 46 -0.76 -12.61 4.24
C ALA A 46 -0.81 -14.15 4.31
N ASN A 47 -1.15 -14.74 5.46
CA ASN A 47 -1.27 -16.19 5.62
C ASN A 47 -2.44 -16.80 4.85
N THR A 48 -3.55 -16.06 4.78
CA THR A 48 -4.80 -16.56 4.21
C THR A 48 -5.01 -16.14 2.76
N ASN A 49 -4.23 -15.16 2.30
CA ASN A 49 -4.33 -14.58 0.96
C ASN A 49 -2.96 -14.57 0.28
N SER A 50 -2.35 -15.76 0.12
CA SER A 50 -1.14 -15.87 -0.71
C SER A 50 -1.44 -15.36 -2.12
N ILE A 51 -0.60 -14.47 -2.63
CA ILE A 51 -0.80 -13.83 -3.93
C ILE A 51 0.53 -13.69 -4.67
N SER A 52 0.54 -13.92 -5.97
CA SER A 52 1.72 -13.71 -6.80
C SER A 52 1.72 -12.32 -7.45
N LYS A 53 2.90 -11.89 -7.86
CA LYS A 53 3.10 -10.66 -8.63
C LYS A 53 2.15 -10.56 -9.84
N GLU A 54 1.99 -11.64 -10.59
CA GLU A 54 1.14 -11.67 -11.79
C GLU A 54 -0.34 -11.47 -11.46
N GLN A 55 -0.80 -12.01 -10.33
CA GLN A 55 -2.17 -11.81 -9.86
C GLN A 55 -2.40 -10.36 -9.40
N ILE A 56 -1.41 -9.74 -8.75
CA ILE A 56 -1.46 -8.32 -8.37
C ILE A 56 -1.53 -7.45 -9.63
N ILE A 57 -0.62 -7.67 -10.60
CA ILE A 57 -0.59 -6.96 -11.88
C ILE A 57 -1.94 -7.07 -12.59
N LYS A 58 -2.48 -8.28 -12.69
CA LYS A 58 -3.79 -8.54 -13.31
C LYS A 58 -4.90 -7.72 -12.66
N ASN A 59 -4.95 -7.67 -11.33
CA ASN A 59 -6.00 -6.94 -10.60
C ASN A 59 -5.86 -5.43 -10.74
N VAL A 60 -4.65 -4.89 -10.60
CA VAL A 60 -4.38 -3.45 -10.74
C VAL A 60 -4.65 -2.96 -12.17
N SER A 61 -4.40 -3.79 -13.18
CA SER A 61 -4.57 -3.43 -14.59
C SER A 61 -6.02 -3.46 -15.07
N LYS A 62 -6.96 -4.03 -14.31
CA LYS A 62 -8.38 -4.11 -14.68
C LYS A 62 -9.05 -2.75 -14.85
N ASN A 63 -8.61 -1.75 -14.09
CA ASN A 63 -9.24 -0.44 -14.07
C ASN A 63 -8.18 0.67 -13.92
N HIS A 64 -8.19 1.64 -14.84
CA HIS A 64 -7.26 2.77 -14.82
C HIS A 64 -7.34 3.63 -13.54
N LYS A 65 -8.44 3.56 -12.79
CA LYS A 65 -8.62 4.23 -11.50
C LYS A 65 -8.01 3.46 -10.33
N ILE A 66 -7.51 2.24 -10.54
CA ILE A 66 -6.65 1.54 -9.58
C ILE A 66 -5.23 2.04 -9.81
N ILE A 67 -4.79 2.99 -8.99
CA ILE A 67 -3.60 3.80 -9.25
C ILE A 67 -2.40 3.40 -8.41
N GLY A 68 -2.54 2.43 -7.50
CA GLY A 68 -1.47 1.97 -6.62
C GLY A 68 -1.58 0.50 -6.25
N VAL A 69 -0.46 -0.05 -5.81
CA VAL A 69 -0.31 -1.41 -5.29
C VAL A 69 -0.29 -1.33 -3.76
N GLY A 70 -1.22 -1.96 -3.10
CA GLY A 70 -1.35 -1.94 -1.64
C GLY A 70 -2.82 -1.72 -1.18
N GLU A 71 -3.03 -1.71 0.13
CA GLU A 71 -2.06 -1.65 1.22
C GLU A 71 -1.37 -3.00 1.41
N THR A 72 -0.08 -2.98 1.64
CA THR A 72 0.78 -4.12 1.89
C THR A 72 1.90 -3.72 2.86
N GLY A 73 2.80 -4.62 3.23
CA GLY A 73 3.91 -4.29 4.12
C GLY A 73 4.05 -5.25 5.28
N LEU A 74 4.50 -4.75 6.43
CA LEU A 74 4.84 -5.57 7.60
C LEU A 74 4.16 -5.05 8.88
N ASP A 75 3.59 -5.97 9.68
CA ASP A 75 3.06 -5.70 11.01
C ASP A 75 3.49 -6.83 11.96
N PHE A 76 4.52 -6.57 12.75
CA PHE A 76 5.02 -7.51 13.75
C PHE A 76 4.47 -7.24 15.16
N TYR A 77 3.51 -6.33 15.26
CA TYR A 77 2.84 -6.04 16.52
C TYR A 77 1.68 -7.00 16.80
N TYR A 78 0.79 -7.22 15.80
CA TYR A 78 -0.43 -8.00 16.00
C TYR A 78 -0.26 -9.50 15.75
N ASN A 79 0.78 -9.93 15.02
CA ASN A 79 1.05 -11.34 14.71
C ASN A 79 -0.13 -12.11 14.09
N ASN A 80 -0.99 -11.43 13.32
CA ASN A 80 -2.13 -12.06 12.64
C ASN A 80 -1.70 -12.96 11.49
N SER A 81 -0.53 -12.71 10.93
CA SER A 81 0.16 -13.57 9.96
C SER A 81 1.61 -13.73 10.39
N ASP A 82 2.22 -14.88 10.06
CA ASP A 82 3.64 -15.09 10.36
C ASP A 82 4.55 -14.16 9.54
N LYS A 83 5.75 -13.90 10.05
CA LYS A 83 6.70 -12.96 9.43
C LYS A 83 7.11 -13.37 8.02
N VAL A 84 7.29 -14.66 7.76
CA VAL A 84 7.74 -15.17 6.45
C VAL A 84 6.66 -14.89 5.40
N SER A 85 5.41 -15.20 5.70
CA SER A 85 4.28 -14.93 4.82
C SER A 85 4.11 -13.44 4.54
N GLN A 86 4.29 -12.57 5.56
CA GLN A 86 4.23 -11.12 5.39
C GLN A 86 5.37 -10.62 4.47
N ILE A 87 6.60 -11.06 4.69
CA ILE A 87 7.78 -10.66 3.88
C ILE A 87 7.60 -11.10 2.44
N ASN A 88 7.20 -12.36 2.20
CA ASN A 88 6.99 -12.87 0.85
C ASN A 88 5.86 -12.09 0.13
N SER A 89 4.73 -11.88 0.80
CA SER A 89 3.63 -11.08 0.24
C SER A 89 4.09 -9.66 -0.09
N PHE A 90 4.83 -9.00 0.82
CA PHE A 90 5.32 -7.65 0.60
C PHE A 90 6.27 -7.58 -0.60
N GLU A 91 7.18 -8.56 -0.76
CA GLU A 91 8.11 -8.62 -1.89
C GLU A 91 7.37 -8.80 -3.23
N GLU A 92 6.34 -9.65 -3.31
CA GLU A 92 5.49 -9.78 -4.50
C GLU A 92 4.82 -8.44 -4.89
N HIS A 93 4.36 -7.67 -3.89
CA HIS A 93 3.76 -6.35 -4.14
C HIS A 93 4.81 -5.31 -4.61
N ILE A 94 6.02 -5.33 -4.04
CA ILE A 94 7.14 -4.48 -4.50
C ILE A 94 7.42 -4.76 -5.97
N LEU A 95 7.61 -6.02 -6.34
CA LEU A 95 7.89 -6.41 -7.72
C LEU A 95 6.76 -6.02 -8.69
N ALA A 96 5.50 -6.20 -8.27
CA ALA A 96 4.34 -5.77 -9.06
C ALA A 96 4.29 -4.24 -9.24
N SER A 97 4.60 -3.46 -8.19
CA SER A 97 4.59 -1.99 -8.25
C SER A 97 5.64 -1.45 -9.21
N ILE A 98 6.83 -2.06 -9.21
CA ILE A 98 7.93 -1.72 -10.12
C ILE A 98 7.53 -2.01 -11.57
N GLU A 99 7.03 -3.21 -11.86
CA GLU A 99 6.62 -3.61 -13.21
C GLU A 99 5.49 -2.76 -13.76
N LEU A 100 4.51 -2.41 -12.92
CA LEU A 100 3.40 -1.52 -13.26
C LEU A 100 3.79 -0.04 -13.32
N ASN A 101 4.97 0.33 -12.82
CA ASN A 101 5.39 1.72 -12.60
C ASN A 101 4.36 2.52 -11.79
N LYS A 102 3.71 1.89 -10.81
CA LYS A 102 2.71 2.48 -9.91
C LYS A 102 3.24 2.57 -8.48
N PRO A 103 2.77 3.53 -7.66
CA PRO A 103 3.18 3.64 -6.27
C PRO A 103 2.78 2.40 -5.47
N ILE A 104 3.65 2.03 -4.53
CA ILE A 104 3.35 1.05 -3.50
C ILE A 104 2.92 1.77 -2.21
N ILE A 105 1.81 1.33 -1.62
CA ILE A 105 1.21 1.89 -0.40
C ILE A 105 1.53 0.94 0.75
N ILE A 106 2.34 1.42 1.72
CA ILE A 106 3.01 0.58 2.69
C ILE A 106 2.51 0.84 4.10
N HIS A 107 2.09 -0.25 4.75
CA HIS A 107 1.92 -0.38 6.18
C HIS A 107 3.23 -0.84 6.83
N SER A 108 3.64 -0.18 7.91
CA SER A 108 4.79 -0.63 8.72
C SER A 108 4.52 -0.41 10.20
N ARG A 109 4.56 -1.49 10.99
CA ARG A 109 4.37 -1.44 12.45
C ARG A 109 5.25 -2.46 13.16
N LYS A 110 6.15 -1.98 14.04
CA LYS A 110 7.14 -2.82 14.74
C LYS A 110 7.99 -3.68 13.79
N ALA A 111 8.29 -3.15 12.60
CA ALA A 111 9.02 -3.83 11.52
C ALA A 111 9.84 -2.81 10.70
N GLU A 112 10.41 -1.80 11.37
CA GLU A 112 11.03 -0.65 10.68
C GLU A 112 12.27 -1.06 9.89
N ASP A 113 13.16 -1.86 10.49
CA ASP A 113 14.39 -2.28 9.83
C ASP A 113 14.09 -3.22 8.66
N GLU A 114 13.23 -4.21 8.87
CA GLU A 114 12.85 -5.15 7.79
C GLU A 114 12.13 -4.44 6.63
N THR A 115 11.29 -3.45 6.95
CA THR A 115 10.62 -2.62 5.93
C THR A 115 11.66 -1.86 5.11
N PHE A 116 12.62 -1.21 5.79
CA PHE A 116 13.67 -0.46 5.11
C PHE A 116 14.58 -1.38 4.28
N GLU A 117 15.07 -2.47 4.86
CA GLU A 117 15.97 -3.40 4.18
C GLU A 117 15.35 -3.96 2.89
N LEU A 118 14.09 -4.36 2.97
CA LEU A 118 13.38 -4.91 1.81
C LEU A 118 13.21 -3.86 0.70
N LEU A 119 12.84 -2.64 1.03
CA LEU A 119 12.70 -1.56 0.05
C LEU A 119 14.04 -1.11 -0.53
N ASN A 120 15.08 -1.02 0.31
CA ASN A 120 16.42 -0.62 -0.11
C ASN A 120 17.07 -1.63 -1.09
N LYS A 121 16.71 -2.92 -1.02
CA LYS A 121 17.08 -3.94 -2.02
C LYS A 121 16.69 -3.52 -3.44
N TYR A 122 15.60 -2.76 -3.58
CA TYR A 122 15.02 -2.35 -4.87
C TYR A 122 15.25 -0.86 -5.20
N LYS A 123 16.06 -0.12 -4.44
CA LYS A 123 16.27 1.33 -4.58
C LYS A 123 16.66 1.80 -5.99
N ASN A 124 17.33 0.95 -6.76
CA ASN A 124 17.78 1.25 -8.11
C ASN A 124 16.72 0.96 -9.20
N GLN A 125 15.52 0.51 -8.83
CA GLN A 125 14.47 0.09 -9.76
C GLN A 125 13.30 1.08 -9.89
N ASN A 126 13.53 2.38 -9.58
CA ASN A 126 12.52 3.44 -9.68
C ASN A 126 11.22 3.13 -8.93
N ILE A 127 11.34 2.53 -7.74
CA ILE A 127 10.19 2.28 -6.87
C ILE A 127 9.59 3.61 -6.36
N LYS A 128 8.27 3.74 -6.41
CA LYS A 128 7.53 4.90 -5.89
C LYS A 128 6.88 4.52 -4.57
N ILE A 129 7.33 5.07 -3.46
CA ILE A 129 6.96 4.65 -2.12
C ILE A 129 6.00 5.65 -1.47
N LEU A 130 4.89 5.16 -0.91
CA LEU A 130 4.03 5.91 0.01
C LEU A 130 3.93 5.15 1.35
N MET A 131 4.52 5.72 2.40
CA MET A 131 4.34 5.24 3.78
C MET A 131 2.96 5.66 4.27
N HIS A 132 2.04 4.70 4.40
CA HIS A 132 0.64 4.97 4.70
C HIS A 132 0.41 5.19 6.19
N CYS A 133 -0.34 6.25 6.53
CA CYS A 133 -0.70 6.56 7.92
C CYS A 133 0.53 6.48 8.86
N TYR A 134 1.58 7.21 8.50
CA TYR A 134 2.89 7.06 9.13
C TYR A 134 2.87 7.40 10.62
N THR A 135 3.30 6.45 11.44
CA THR A 135 3.45 6.56 12.90
C THR A 135 4.78 5.98 13.39
N GLY A 136 5.72 5.77 12.45
CA GLY A 136 7.05 5.23 12.76
C GLY A 136 8.01 6.27 13.34
N SER A 137 9.25 5.84 13.54
CA SER A 137 10.32 6.68 14.11
C SER A 137 10.80 7.75 13.12
N LEU A 138 11.42 8.82 13.66
CA LEU A 138 12.10 9.82 12.85
C LEU A 138 13.29 9.20 12.08
N GLU A 139 13.92 8.18 12.64
CA GLU A 139 15.02 7.47 12.00
C GLU A 139 14.54 6.76 10.73
N LEU A 140 13.46 5.98 10.81
CA LEU A 140 12.88 5.37 9.63
C LEU A 140 12.43 6.41 8.61
N ALA A 141 11.81 7.52 9.07
CA ALA A 141 11.38 8.58 8.16
C ALA A 141 12.55 9.13 7.34
N LYS A 142 13.71 9.39 7.96
CA LYS A 142 14.92 9.85 7.26
C LYS A 142 15.40 8.82 6.23
N LYS A 143 15.53 7.54 6.63
CA LYS A 143 15.90 6.44 5.73
C LYS A 143 14.95 6.34 4.53
N MET A 144 13.64 6.53 4.74
CA MET A 144 12.64 6.49 3.67
C MET A 144 12.71 7.71 2.76
N LEU A 145 13.03 8.91 3.29
CA LEU A 145 13.27 10.11 2.46
C LEU A 145 14.46 9.91 1.52
N ASP A 146 15.52 9.22 1.95
CA ASP A 146 16.65 8.86 1.09
C ASP A 146 16.26 7.91 -0.07
N LEU A 147 15.15 7.18 0.09
CA LEU A 147 14.51 6.38 -0.96
C LEU A 147 13.44 7.16 -1.74
N ASN A 148 13.35 8.48 -1.57
CA ASN A 148 12.35 9.36 -2.17
C ASN A 148 10.89 8.98 -1.82
N ALA A 149 10.65 8.45 -0.63
CA ALA A 149 9.32 8.09 -0.18
C ALA A 149 8.47 9.32 0.16
N TYR A 150 7.17 9.19 -0.06
CA TYR A 150 6.13 10.08 0.43
C TYR A 150 5.50 9.51 1.70
N PHE A 151 4.86 10.37 2.48
CA PHE A 151 4.18 10.00 3.72
C PHE A 151 2.75 10.52 3.72
N SER A 152 1.81 9.69 4.18
CA SER A 152 0.47 10.18 4.47
C SER A 152 0.24 10.31 5.97
N ALA A 153 -0.37 11.42 6.34
CA ALA A 153 -0.84 11.67 7.70
C ALA A 153 -2.34 11.29 7.79
N SER A 154 -2.73 10.68 8.89
CA SER A 154 -4.13 10.39 9.19
C SER A 154 -4.57 11.06 10.48
N GLY A 155 -5.86 10.95 10.85
CA GLY A 155 -6.43 11.56 12.05
C GLY A 155 -5.75 11.15 13.37
N ILE A 156 -4.91 10.12 13.37
CA ILE A 156 -4.16 9.70 14.56
C ILE A 156 -3.14 10.75 15.04
N ILE A 157 -2.78 11.72 14.19
CA ILE A 157 -1.84 12.79 14.54
C ILE A 157 -2.50 13.99 15.25
N THR A 158 -3.83 13.99 15.38
CA THR A 158 -4.62 15.08 15.99
C THR A 158 -5.12 14.79 17.41
#